data_58f535a19d80f9ff9278d92d5ce644c9
#
_entry.id   58f535a19d80f9ff9278d92d5ce644c9
#
_cell.length_a   1.000
_cell.length_b   1.000
_cell.length_c   1.000
_cell.angle_alpha   90.00
_cell.angle_beta   90.00
_cell.angle_gamma   90.00
#
_symmetry.space_group_name_H-M   'P 1'
#
loop_
_entity.id
_entity.type
_entity.pdbx_description
1 polymer ?
#
loop_
_entity_poly.entity_id
_entity_poly.type
_entity_poly.pdbx_seq_one_letter_code
_entity_poly.pdbx_strand_id
1 'polypeptide(L)'
;MLRTAARALRYCGASGACAALAVCAVYVTTPAAQSAKEGQPPAGAVASSRDDLAGKLARREVQRAPSSIPGREIVQVETLIPAGVESGWHVHPGEEVGYIIAGQVEMRVQGRATLVLKPGDGFLIPPRTPHNARDLGPETGRMLSTYIVETGQPTSTFVAQPVQK
;
A
#
# COMPACT_ATOMS: atom_id res chain seq x y z
N MET A 1 -9.18 46.89 22.87
CA MET A 1 -8.58 47.79 23.87
C MET A 1 -7.61 46.96 24.70
N LEU A 2 -6.35 47.14 24.62
CA LEU A 2 -5.33 47.44 25.60
C LEU A 2 -3.96 47.37 24.95
N ARG A 3 -3.30 48.51 24.93
CA ARG A 3 -1.91 48.74 24.56
C ARG A 3 -1.03 48.48 25.78
N THR A 4 0.21 47.99 25.56
CA THR A 4 1.36 48.29 26.44
C THR A 4 2.62 47.94 25.61
N ALA A 5 3.35 48.85 25.11
CA ALA A 5 4.29 49.84 25.66
C ALA A 5 5.69 49.23 25.83
N ALA A 6 6.57 49.68 24.93
CA ALA A 6 8.02 49.46 24.88
C ALA A 6 8.72 50.09 26.11
N ARG A 7 9.82 49.47 26.54
CA ARG A 7 10.79 50.16 27.40
C ARG A 7 12.21 49.94 26.86
N ALA A 8 12.70 51.00 26.25
CA ALA A 8 14.12 51.17 25.91
C ALA A 8 14.93 51.49 27.16
N LEU A 9 16.06 50.83 27.33
CA LEU A 9 17.06 51.23 28.32
C LEU A 9 18.34 51.63 27.55
N ARG A 10 18.58 52.91 27.51
CA ARG A 10 19.87 53.46 27.04
C ARG A 10 20.86 53.40 28.21
N TYR A 11 22.05 52.84 27.94
CA TYR A 11 23.21 53.09 28.78
C TYR A 11 24.33 53.67 27.91
N CYS A 12 24.75 54.87 28.30
CA CYS A 12 25.84 55.62 27.71
C CYS A 12 27.04 55.48 28.63
N GLY A 13 28.24 55.31 28.09
CA GLY A 13 29.47 55.36 28.89
C GLY A 13 30.73 54.88 28.16
N ALA A 14 31.37 55.75 27.51
CA ALA A 14 32.78 56.13 27.44
C ALA A 14 33.89 55.09 27.28
N SER A 15 34.66 55.33 26.18
CA SER A 15 36.13 55.32 26.05
C SER A 15 36.88 53.99 26.13
N GLY A 16 37.57 53.62 25.04
CA GLY A 16 38.83 52.86 25.12
C GLY A 16 39.08 51.87 23.98
N ALA A 17 40.04 52.27 23.15
CA ALA A 17 41.01 51.47 22.39
C ALA A 17 40.48 50.52 21.29
N CYS A 18 40.74 50.92 20.06
CA CYS A 18 40.77 50.05 18.85
C CYS A 18 41.77 48.93 19.00
N ALA A 19 41.31 47.72 18.98
CA ALA A 19 42.09 46.56 18.60
C ALA A 19 41.33 45.85 17.45
N ALA A 20 41.88 45.97 16.26
CA ALA A 20 41.38 45.27 15.07
C ALA A 20 41.73 43.81 15.20
N LEU A 21 40.73 42.99 15.57
CA LEU A 21 40.81 41.53 15.45
C LEU A 21 40.19 41.13 14.10
N ALA A 22 41.07 40.73 13.18
CA ALA A 22 40.68 40.11 11.94
C ALA A 22 40.05 38.75 12.25
N VAL A 23 38.70 38.66 12.21
CA VAL A 23 37.98 37.41 12.28
C VAL A 23 38.06 36.77 10.91
N CYS A 24 38.96 35.79 10.74
CA CYS A 24 38.88 34.84 9.61
C CYS A 24 37.60 34.04 9.74
N ALA A 25 36.58 34.39 8.97
CA ALA A 25 35.41 33.56 8.79
C ALA A 25 35.78 32.32 7.98
N VAL A 26 35.99 31.20 8.66
CA VAL A 26 36.10 29.90 8.02
C VAL A 26 34.70 29.52 7.58
N TYR A 27 34.40 29.68 6.29
CA TYR A 27 33.20 29.12 5.70
C TYR A 27 33.34 27.59 5.66
N VAL A 28 32.76 26.91 6.63
CA VAL A 28 32.55 25.47 6.55
C VAL A 28 31.43 25.27 5.56
N THR A 29 31.77 24.95 4.32
CA THR A 29 30.81 24.46 3.33
C THR A 29 30.42 23.05 3.72
N THR A 30 29.27 22.92 4.35
CA THR A 30 28.61 21.60 4.49
C THR A 30 28.25 21.13 3.09
N PRO A 31 28.67 19.90 2.67
CA PRO A 31 28.17 19.34 1.43
C PRO A 31 26.65 19.10 1.60
N ALA A 32 25.88 19.69 0.70
CA ALA A 32 24.47 19.40 0.59
C ALA A 32 24.32 17.86 0.38
N ALA A 33 23.68 17.20 1.33
CA ALA A 33 23.28 15.82 1.15
C ALA A 33 22.38 15.77 -0.08
N GLN A 34 22.92 15.25 -1.17
CA GLN A 34 22.13 14.90 -2.33
C GLN A 34 21.20 13.76 -1.87
N SER A 35 19.93 14.10 -1.66
CA SER A 35 18.86 13.13 -1.52
C SER A 35 18.87 12.27 -2.78
N ALA A 36 19.39 11.06 -2.67
CA ALA A 36 19.25 10.06 -3.69
C ALA A 36 17.74 9.85 -3.86
N LYS A 37 17.20 10.32 -4.98
CA LYS A 37 15.91 9.84 -5.48
C LYS A 37 16.10 8.35 -5.71
N GLU A 38 15.69 7.52 -4.76
CA GLU A 38 15.46 6.11 -5.02
C GLU A 38 14.48 6.05 -6.18
N GLY A 39 14.99 5.60 -7.32
CA GLY A 39 14.22 5.44 -8.53
C GLY A 39 13.10 4.47 -8.27
N GLN A 40 11.89 4.99 -8.23
CA GLN A 40 10.69 4.17 -8.34
C GLN A 40 10.85 3.35 -9.63
N PRO A 41 10.82 2.00 -9.56
CA PRO A 41 10.94 1.20 -10.76
C PRO A 41 9.82 1.59 -11.74
N PRO A 42 10.08 1.58 -13.06
CA PRO A 42 9.09 1.99 -14.04
C PRO A 42 7.84 1.16 -13.90
N ALA A 43 6.70 1.81 -13.72
CA ALA A 43 5.38 1.20 -13.79
C ALA A 43 5.18 0.69 -15.23
N GLY A 44 5.41 -0.59 -15.45
CA GLY A 44 5.21 -1.19 -16.76
C GLY A 44 6.13 -2.36 -17.05
N ALA A 45 5.97 -3.48 -16.34
CA ALA A 45 6.51 -4.75 -16.79
C ALA A 45 5.63 -5.90 -16.29
N VAL A 46 4.81 -6.40 -17.20
CA VAL A 46 4.37 -7.81 -17.34
C VAL A 46 3.91 -8.54 -16.07
N ALA A 47 2.84 -8.05 -15.41
CA ALA A 47 2.17 -8.84 -14.37
C ALA A 47 1.16 -9.86 -14.95
N SER A 48 0.90 -9.84 -16.27
CA SER A 48 -0.17 -10.59 -16.93
C SER A 48 0.03 -12.12 -16.97
N SER A 49 1.25 -12.62 -16.82
CA SER A 49 1.53 -14.07 -16.90
C SER A 49 1.55 -14.78 -15.54
N ARG A 50 1.33 -14.08 -14.44
CA ARG A 50 1.46 -14.59 -13.07
C ARG A 50 0.20 -14.47 -12.21
N ASP A 51 -0.95 -14.31 -12.82
CA ASP A 51 -2.21 -14.14 -12.09
C ASP A 51 -3.38 -14.69 -12.92
N ASP A 52 -3.85 -15.89 -12.59
CA ASP A 52 -4.96 -16.55 -13.29
C ASP A 52 -6.24 -15.71 -13.26
N LEU A 53 -6.47 -14.95 -12.19
CA LEU A 53 -7.64 -14.09 -12.06
C LEU A 53 -7.62 -12.93 -13.07
N ALA A 54 -6.47 -12.46 -13.51
CA ALA A 54 -6.36 -11.38 -14.49
C ALA A 54 -6.96 -11.75 -15.86
N GLY A 55 -7.08 -13.04 -16.16
CA GLY A 55 -7.79 -13.53 -17.35
C GLY A 55 -9.31 -13.52 -17.22
N LYS A 56 -9.86 -13.32 -16.01
CA LYS A 56 -11.29 -13.42 -15.72
C LYS A 56 -11.91 -12.12 -15.20
N LEU A 57 -11.16 -11.35 -14.43
CA LEU A 57 -11.60 -10.11 -13.78
C LEU A 57 -10.73 -8.94 -14.21
N ALA A 58 -11.28 -7.73 -14.16
CA ALA A 58 -10.48 -6.52 -14.32
C ALA A 58 -9.62 -6.31 -13.05
N ARG A 59 -8.32 -6.53 -13.19
CA ARG A 59 -7.33 -6.40 -12.11
C ARG A 59 -6.25 -5.41 -12.49
N ARG A 60 -5.97 -4.49 -11.58
CA ARG A 60 -4.93 -3.48 -11.74
C ARG A 60 -3.93 -3.61 -10.60
N GLU A 61 -2.70 -3.99 -10.92
CA GLU A 61 -1.61 -3.91 -9.94
C GLU A 61 -1.37 -2.43 -9.60
N VAL A 62 -1.48 -2.10 -8.31
CA VAL A 62 -1.26 -0.75 -7.78
C VAL A 62 0.21 -0.55 -7.50
N GLN A 63 0.82 -1.54 -6.84
CA GLN A 63 2.25 -1.55 -6.52
C GLN A 63 2.73 -2.96 -6.24
N ARG A 64 4.05 -3.16 -6.39
CA ARG A 64 4.80 -4.37 -6.06
C ARG A 64 6.14 -3.98 -5.47
N ALA A 65 6.55 -4.63 -4.39
CA ALA A 65 7.85 -4.42 -3.76
C ALA A 65 8.34 -5.70 -3.07
N PRO A 66 9.64 -5.88 -2.89
CA PRO A 66 10.16 -6.90 -1.99
C PRO A 66 9.64 -6.69 -0.57
N SER A 67 9.29 -7.78 0.10
CA SER A 67 8.94 -7.75 1.52
C SER A 67 10.21 -7.73 2.38
N SER A 68 10.10 -7.22 3.62
CA SER A 68 11.14 -7.41 4.64
C SER A 68 11.28 -8.89 5.08
N ILE A 69 10.29 -9.73 4.76
CA ILE A 69 10.35 -11.18 4.99
C ILE A 69 11.12 -11.81 3.82
N PRO A 70 12.25 -12.50 4.07
CA PRO A 70 13.05 -13.13 3.01
C PRO A 70 12.21 -14.06 2.12
N GLY A 71 12.41 -13.98 0.80
CA GLY A 71 11.71 -14.80 -0.19
C GLY A 71 10.25 -14.42 -0.45
N ARG A 72 9.79 -13.28 0.08
CA ARG A 72 8.44 -12.78 -0.13
C ARG A 72 8.44 -11.42 -0.83
N GLU A 73 7.33 -11.15 -1.52
CA GLU A 73 7.01 -9.85 -2.10
C GLU A 73 5.62 -9.39 -1.65
N ILE A 74 5.43 -8.08 -1.61
CA ILE A 74 4.14 -7.45 -1.36
C ILE A 74 3.59 -6.98 -2.70
N VAL A 75 2.37 -7.41 -3.02
CA VAL A 75 1.66 -7.03 -4.25
C VAL A 75 0.32 -6.44 -3.86
N GLN A 76 0.03 -5.24 -4.29
CA GLN A 76 -1.28 -4.62 -4.06
C GLN A 76 -2.05 -4.53 -5.37
N VAL A 77 -3.26 -5.05 -5.38
CA VAL A 77 -4.11 -5.15 -6.57
C VAL A 77 -5.51 -4.62 -6.28
N GLU A 78 -6.00 -3.76 -7.14
CA GLU A 78 -7.39 -3.40 -7.21
C GLU A 78 -8.12 -4.36 -8.16
N THR A 79 -9.22 -4.94 -7.69
CA THR A 79 -10.04 -5.89 -8.45
C THR A 79 -11.46 -5.39 -8.59
N LEU A 80 -11.99 -5.45 -9.81
CA LEU A 80 -13.40 -5.20 -10.12
C LEU A 80 -14.08 -6.51 -10.41
N ILE A 81 -15.21 -6.77 -9.72
CA ILE A 81 -16.05 -7.95 -9.90
C ILE A 81 -17.41 -7.44 -10.39
N PRO A 82 -17.77 -7.61 -11.68
CA PRO A 82 -19.07 -7.17 -12.18
C PRO A 82 -20.23 -7.85 -11.44
N ALA A 83 -21.38 -7.18 -11.38
CA ALA A 83 -22.58 -7.68 -10.72
C ALA A 83 -22.92 -9.13 -11.14
N GLY A 84 -23.09 -10.03 -10.18
CA GLY A 84 -23.38 -11.44 -10.39
C GLY A 84 -22.20 -12.32 -10.83
N VAL A 85 -21.05 -11.72 -11.16
CA VAL A 85 -19.83 -12.45 -11.54
C VAL A 85 -19.10 -12.96 -10.30
N GLU A 86 -18.44 -14.11 -10.44
CA GLU A 86 -17.57 -14.66 -9.41
C GLU A 86 -16.13 -14.83 -9.90
N SER A 87 -15.17 -14.71 -8.98
CA SER A 87 -13.74 -14.91 -9.28
C SER A 87 -13.45 -16.35 -9.73
N GLY A 88 -14.21 -17.31 -9.24
CA GLY A 88 -13.89 -18.73 -9.29
C GLY A 88 -13.04 -19.15 -8.11
N TRP A 89 -13.03 -20.46 -7.81
CA TRP A 89 -12.23 -21.00 -6.74
C TRP A 89 -10.75 -20.94 -7.08
N HIS A 90 -9.97 -20.29 -6.18
CA HIS A 90 -8.54 -20.07 -6.36
C HIS A 90 -7.81 -20.03 -5.02
N VAL A 91 -6.49 -20.04 -5.08
CA VAL A 91 -5.57 -19.92 -3.94
C VAL A 91 -4.49 -18.90 -4.24
N HIS A 92 -3.87 -18.38 -3.17
CA HIS A 92 -2.68 -17.54 -3.24
C HIS A 92 -1.49 -18.24 -2.54
N PRO A 93 -0.24 -18.05 -3.01
CA PRO A 93 0.94 -18.66 -2.38
C PRO A 93 1.34 -17.99 -1.05
N GLY A 94 0.57 -17.02 -0.59
CA GLY A 94 0.74 -16.29 0.66
C GLY A 94 -0.56 -15.73 1.18
N GLU A 95 -0.48 -14.82 2.12
CA GLU A 95 -1.63 -14.15 2.73
C GLU A 95 -2.24 -13.14 1.75
N GLU A 96 -3.58 -13.03 1.77
CA GLU A 96 -4.31 -11.91 1.19
C GLU A 96 -5.01 -11.13 2.29
N VAL A 97 -4.73 -9.83 2.37
CA VAL A 97 -5.45 -8.87 3.22
C VAL A 97 -6.25 -7.96 2.31
N GLY A 98 -7.56 -8.05 2.36
CA GLY A 98 -8.44 -7.32 1.47
C GLY A 98 -9.36 -6.33 2.19
N TYR A 99 -9.84 -5.34 1.42
CA TYR A 99 -10.76 -4.31 1.88
C TYR A 99 -11.76 -3.99 0.77
N ILE A 100 -13.05 -3.96 1.12
CA ILE A 100 -14.13 -3.66 0.17
C ILE A 100 -14.28 -2.14 0.03
N ILE A 101 -14.17 -1.65 -1.19
CA ILE A 101 -14.32 -0.23 -1.54
C ILE A 101 -15.75 0.07 -1.99
N ALA A 102 -16.37 -0.82 -2.78
CA ALA A 102 -17.72 -0.65 -3.32
C ALA A 102 -18.39 -2.00 -3.58
N GLY A 103 -19.72 -2.01 -3.72
CA GLY A 103 -20.54 -3.18 -3.98
C GLY A 103 -20.75 -4.08 -2.76
N GLN A 104 -21.37 -5.23 -2.96
CA GLN A 104 -21.53 -6.28 -1.96
C GLN A 104 -20.87 -7.57 -2.46
N VAL A 105 -19.88 -8.05 -1.72
CA VAL A 105 -19.10 -9.22 -2.12
C VAL A 105 -19.37 -10.39 -1.18
N GLU A 106 -19.95 -11.47 -1.72
CA GLU A 106 -20.00 -12.75 -1.04
C GLU A 106 -18.62 -13.41 -1.09
N MET A 107 -18.05 -13.67 0.07
CA MET A 107 -16.76 -14.35 0.22
C MET A 107 -16.97 -15.74 0.77
N ARG A 108 -16.66 -16.75 -0.03
CA ARG A 108 -16.70 -18.17 0.34
C ARG A 108 -15.28 -18.67 0.55
N VAL A 109 -14.97 -19.12 1.74
CA VAL A 109 -13.64 -19.64 2.11
C VAL A 109 -13.81 -21.07 2.59
N GLN A 110 -12.98 -21.99 2.11
CA GLN A 110 -13.05 -23.40 2.49
C GLN A 110 -12.97 -23.55 4.02
N GLY A 111 -13.93 -24.31 4.58
CA GLY A 111 -14.00 -24.58 6.02
C GLY A 111 -14.48 -23.42 6.89
N ARG A 112 -15.00 -22.33 6.30
CA ARG A 112 -15.57 -21.19 7.02
C ARG A 112 -17.01 -20.90 6.57
N ALA A 113 -17.74 -20.19 7.42
CA ALA A 113 -19.03 -19.64 7.04
C ALA A 113 -18.87 -18.61 5.92
N THR A 114 -19.81 -18.57 4.99
CA THR A 114 -19.87 -17.56 3.94
C THR A 114 -20.08 -16.18 4.56
N LEU A 115 -19.34 -15.20 4.11
CA LEU A 115 -19.46 -13.81 4.54
C LEU A 115 -20.05 -12.97 3.41
N VAL A 116 -20.87 -11.98 3.76
CA VAL A 116 -21.29 -10.90 2.85
C VAL A 116 -20.63 -9.63 3.32
N LEU A 117 -19.69 -9.16 2.54
CA LEU A 117 -18.84 -8.01 2.82
C LEU A 117 -19.36 -6.78 2.10
N LYS A 118 -19.31 -5.62 2.77
CA LYS A 118 -19.77 -4.31 2.29
C LYS A 118 -18.61 -3.31 2.29
N PRO A 119 -18.77 -2.13 1.68
CA PRO A 119 -17.77 -1.07 1.77
C PRO A 119 -17.39 -0.76 3.22
N GLY A 120 -16.09 -0.78 3.51
CA GLY A 120 -15.55 -0.63 4.87
C GLY A 120 -15.15 -1.95 5.53
N ASP A 121 -15.63 -3.09 5.04
CA ASP A 121 -15.28 -4.40 5.60
C ASP A 121 -13.93 -4.87 5.07
N GLY A 122 -13.15 -5.50 5.96
CA GLY A 122 -11.91 -6.18 5.63
C GLY A 122 -12.05 -7.69 5.70
N PHE A 123 -11.13 -8.39 5.01
CA PHE A 123 -11.02 -9.84 5.09
C PHE A 123 -9.55 -10.30 5.06
N LEU A 124 -9.33 -11.53 5.51
CA LEU A 124 -8.03 -12.17 5.47
C LEU A 124 -8.19 -13.61 5.00
N ILE A 125 -7.45 -13.95 3.93
CA ILE A 125 -7.33 -15.30 3.40
C ILE A 125 -5.93 -15.82 3.75
N PRO A 126 -5.83 -16.94 4.48
CA PRO A 126 -4.54 -17.58 4.75
C PRO A 126 -3.89 -18.16 3.48
N PRO A 127 -2.57 -18.39 3.49
CA PRO A 127 -1.89 -19.00 2.38
C PRO A 127 -2.54 -20.31 1.91
N ARG A 128 -2.61 -20.48 0.59
CA ARG A 128 -3.09 -21.72 -0.08
C ARG A 128 -4.51 -22.17 0.33
N THR A 129 -5.32 -21.26 0.88
CA THR A 129 -6.71 -21.53 1.29
C THR A 129 -7.63 -21.28 0.10
N PRO A 130 -8.35 -22.31 -0.40
CA PRO A 130 -9.33 -22.16 -1.46
C PRO A 130 -10.45 -21.20 -1.07
N HIS A 131 -10.72 -20.24 -1.93
CA HIS A 131 -11.78 -19.26 -1.74
C HIS A 131 -12.34 -18.76 -3.07
N ASN A 132 -13.48 -18.11 -3.02
CA ASN A 132 -14.18 -17.56 -4.18
C ASN A 132 -14.96 -16.32 -3.74
N ALA A 133 -14.78 -15.24 -4.45
CA ALA A 133 -15.50 -13.98 -4.26
C ALA A 133 -16.54 -13.81 -5.36
N ARG A 134 -17.78 -13.44 -5.01
CA ARG A 134 -18.87 -13.15 -5.94
C ARG A 134 -19.47 -11.81 -5.61
N ASP A 135 -19.66 -10.96 -6.59
CA ASP A 135 -20.45 -9.75 -6.42
C ASP A 135 -21.95 -10.08 -6.44
N LEU A 136 -22.68 -9.53 -5.48
CA LEU A 136 -24.14 -9.74 -5.34
C LEU A 136 -24.97 -8.69 -6.09
N GLY A 137 -24.31 -7.67 -6.66
CA GLY A 137 -24.96 -6.54 -7.35
C GLY A 137 -25.75 -5.62 -6.40
N PRO A 138 -26.47 -4.62 -6.94
CA PRO A 138 -26.53 -4.22 -8.35
C PRO A 138 -25.29 -3.48 -8.87
N GLU A 139 -24.41 -3.00 -7.97
CA GLU A 139 -23.18 -2.29 -8.32
C GLU A 139 -22.04 -3.29 -8.57
N THR A 140 -21.03 -2.88 -9.35
CA THR A 140 -19.78 -3.64 -9.49
C THR A 140 -19.01 -3.65 -8.16
N GLY A 141 -18.69 -4.81 -7.67
CA GLY A 141 -17.81 -4.99 -6.52
C GLY A 141 -16.42 -4.46 -6.82
N ARG A 142 -15.86 -3.70 -5.88
CA ARG A 142 -14.52 -3.14 -5.96
C ARG A 142 -13.79 -3.41 -4.67
N MET A 143 -12.66 -4.06 -4.75
CA MET A 143 -11.84 -4.36 -3.59
C MET A 143 -10.37 -4.05 -3.84
N LEU A 144 -9.66 -3.70 -2.78
CA LEU A 144 -8.22 -3.56 -2.74
C LEU A 144 -7.65 -4.70 -1.92
N SER A 145 -6.80 -5.51 -2.53
CA SER A 145 -6.13 -6.63 -1.87
C SER A 145 -4.63 -6.40 -1.80
N THR A 146 -4.04 -6.70 -0.66
CA THR A 146 -2.60 -6.74 -0.44
C THR A 146 -2.19 -8.19 -0.22
N TYR A 147 -1.36 -8.71 -1.11
CA TYR A 147 -0.81 -10.05 -1.07
C TYR A 147 0.61 -10.02 -0.50
N ILE A 148 0.91 -10.92 0.43
CA ILE A 148 2.27 -11.16 0.93
C ILE A 148 2.66 -12.55 0.47
N VAL A 149 3.22 -12.66 -0.73
CA VAL A 149 3.35 -13.92 -1.46
C VAL A 149 4.79 -14.32 -1.69
N GLU A 150 5.02 -15.59 -2.00
CA GLU A 150 6.33 -16.12 -2.38
C GLU A 150 6.80 -15.45 -3.68
N THR A 151 8.02 -14.93 -3.67
CA THR A 151 8.60 -14.25 -4.83
C THR A 151 8.67 -15.18 -6.04
N GLY A 152 8.18 -14.69 -7.17
CA GLY A 152 8.24 -15.42 -8.42
C GLY A 152 7.11 -16.43 -8.63
N GLN A 153 6.24 -16.65 -7.65
CA GLN A 153 5.06 -17.48 -7.80
C GLN A 153 3.89 -16.69 -8.44
N PRO A 154 2.95 -17.37 -9.14
CA PRO A 154 1.70 -16.74 -9.55
C PRO A 154 0.97 -16.17 -8.34
N THR A 155 0.46 -14.93 -8.44
CA THR A 155 -0.30 -14.30 -7.36
C THR A 155 -1.59 -15.07 -7.06
N SER A 156 -2.24 -15.63 -8.08
CA SER A 156 -3.39 -16.52 -7.93
C SER A 156 -3.31 -17.72 -8.86
N THR A 157 -3.88 -18.85 -8.43
CA THR A 157 -3.97 -20.09 -9.21
C THR A 157 -5.36 -20.70 -9.02
N PHE A 158 -6.05 -21.02 -10.12
CA PHE A 158 -7.36 -21.68 -10.05
C PHE A 158 -7.25 -23.09 -9.49
N VAL A 159 -8.24 -23.45 -8.70
CA VAL A 159 -8.42 -24.79 -8.13
C VAL A 159 -9.83 -25.30 -8.32
N ALA A 160 -10.03 -26.59 -8.19
CA ALA A 160 -11.36 -27.16 -8.17
C ALA A 160 -12.16 -26.66 -6.95
N GLN A 161 -13.47 -26.56 -7.10
CA GLN A 161 -14.34 -26.23 -5.97
C GLN A 161 -14.17 -27.26 -4.85
N PRO A 162 -13.82 -26.83 -3.62
CA PRO A 162 -13.67 -27.76 -2.51
C PRO A 162 -15.01 -28.39 -2.12
N VAL A 163 -14.96 -29.64 -1.68
CA VAL A 163 -16.13 -30.30 -1.11
C VAL A 163 -16.48 -29.61 0.19
N GLN A 164 -17.68 -29.06 0.28
CA GLN A 164 -18.23 -28.52 1.52
C GLN A 164 -18.55 -29.71 2.45
N LYS A 165 -17.94 -29.70 3.64
CA LYS A 165 -18.25 -30.70 4.68
C LYS A 165 -19.37 -30.18 5.56
#